data_07298acea1174f3329c5967219204cfa
#
_entry.id   07298acea1174f3329c5967219204cfa
#
_cell.length_a   1.000
_cell.length_b   1.000
_cell.length_c   1.000
_cell.angle_alpha   90.00
_cell.angle_beta   90.00
_cell.angle_gamma   90.00
#
_symmetry.space_group_name_H-M   'P 1'
#
loop_
_entity.id
_entity.type
_entity.pdbx_description
1 polymer ?
#
loop_
_entity_poly.entity_id
_entity_poly.type
_entity_poly.pdbx_seq_one_letter_code
_entity_poly.pdbx_strand_id
1 'polypeptide(L)'
;MPGLGGADYRGALDVLREAGDVEGAIRFPEPVLEALRRLVPCDVVAYHEKLEADAERTIIWTGEPRGAVTPEGHAAGIRYWHQDPMTPVDGAPKYSDFFSRGEFQRLELYQEVARPVGVEYMMRLWLSPDGERSARLEFDRAGPDFGERDRAVLDLLLPQLRQFGRSAVRRRVRSRRAGGAGQLTARERQIVGRVAQGKTNAEIAWQLGISSETVRKHLENAYEKLGVHTRTGAVAAVFELETDIL
;
A
#
# COMPACT_ATOMS: atom_id res chain seq x y z
N MET A 1 25.99 17.74 -3.15
CA MET A 1 25.28 16.57 -2.65
C MET A 1 26.12 15.95 -1.54
N PRO A 2 25.58 15.61 -0.37
CA PRO A 2 26.30 14.81 0.59
C PRO A 2 26.67 13.50 -0.11
N GLY A 3 27.97 13.14 -0.09
CA GLY A 3 28.43 11.93 -0.75
C GLY A 3 27.88 10.69 -0.05
N LEU A 4 27.15 9.85 -0.79
CA LEU A 4 26.74 8.54 -0.30
C LEU A 4 27.96 7.65 -0.13
N GLY A 5 28.01 6.90 0.97
CA GLY A 5 29.10 5.97 1.27
C GLY A 5 28.85 4.56 0.73
N GLY A 6 29.87 3.69 0.77
CA GLY A 6 29.71 2.31 0.30
C GLY A 6 28.63 1.50 1.05
N ALA A 7 28.31 1.86 2.29
CA ALA A 7 27.21 1.25 3.05
C ALA A 7 25.83 1.62 2.45
N ASP A 8 25.68 2.86 1.99
CA ASP A 8 24.44 3.34 1.38
C ASP A 8 24.14 2.63 0.05
N TYR A 9 25.18 2.45 -0.77
CA TYR A 9 25.04 1.70 -2.03
C TYR A 9 24.72 0.22 -1.79
N ARG A 10 25.33 -0.40 -0.79
CA ARG A 10 24.99 -1.79 -0.43
C ARG A 10 23.56 -1.91 0.04
N GLY A 11 23.11 -1.03 0.95
CA GLY A 11 21.73 -1.02 1.40
C GLY A 11 20.73 -0.76 0.27
N ALA A 12 21.06 0.14 -0.68
CA ALA A 12 20.24 0.35 -1.87
C ALA A 12 20.15 -0.90 -2.75
N LEU A 13 21.26 -1.63 -2.94
CA LEU A 13 21.26 -2.90 -3.66
C LEU A 13 20.44 -3.98 -2.95
N ASP A 14 20.45 -4.02 -1.62
CA ASP A 14 19.61 -4.93 -0.84
C ASP A 14 18.12 -4.64 -1.06
N VAL A 15 17.71 -3.37 -1.06
CA VAL A 15 16.33 -2.98 -1.40
C VAL A 15 15.95 -3.45 -2.80
N LEU A 16 16.84 -3.26 -3.78
CA LEU A 16 16.57 -3.66 -5.17
C LEU A 16 16.50 -5.18 -5.33
N ARG A 17 17.30 -5.94 -4.58
CA ARG A 17 17.24 -7.41 -4.55
C ARG A 17 15.91 -7.88 -3.99
N GLU A 18 15.50 -7.40 -2.80
CA GLU A 18 14.20 -7.73 -2.23
C GLU A 18 13.05 -7.38 -3.17
N ALA A 19 13.14 -6.22 -3.87
CA ALA A 19 12.14 -5.83 -4.85
C ALA A 19 12.14 -6.73 -6.09
N GLY A 20 13.30 -7.25 -6.51
CA GLY A 20 13.46 -8.15 -7.66
C GLY A 20 12.89 -9.55 -7.42
N ASP A 21 12.97 -10.03 -6.17
CA ASP A 21 12.53 -11.36 -5.76
C ASP A 21 11.01 -11.46 -5.51
N VAL A 22 10.28 -10.34 -5.65
CA VAL A 22 8.84 -10.30 -5.40
C VAL A 22 8.07 -11.02 -6.51
N GLU A 23 7.53 -12.17 -6.17
CA GLU A 23 6.51 -12.86 -6.96
C GLU A 23 5.12 -12.52 -6.38
N GLY A 24 4.24 -11.94 -7.20
CA GLY A 24 2.85 -11.71 -6.77
C GLY A 24 2.28 -10.33 -7.08
N ALA A 25 1.07 -10.10 -6.57
CA ALA A 25 0.25 -8.92 -6.85
C ALA A 25 0.56 -7.71 -5.95
N ILE A 26 1.22 -7.91 -4.82
CA ILE A 26 1.56 -6.85 -3.87
C ILE A 26 2.77 -6.08 -4.40
N ARG A 27 2.63 -4.76 -4.55
CA ARG A 27 3.68 -3.92 -5.15
C ARG A 27 4.89 -3.72 -4.25
N PHE A 28 4.65 -3.56 -2.93
CA PHE A 28 5.68 -3.33 -1.92
C PHE A 28 5.41 -4.24 -0.72
N PRO A 29 5.79 -5.52 -0.80
CA PRO A 29 5.63 -6.44 0.32
C PRO A 29 6.54 -6.07 1.48
N GLU A 30 6.20 -6.56 2.66
CA GLU A 30 6.90 -6.26 3.91
C GLU A 30 8.44 -6.40 3.83
N PRO A 31 9.05 -7.42 3.19
CA PRO A 31 10.51 -7.50 3.07
C PRO A 31 11.16 -6.29 2.39
N VAL A 32 10.50 -5.72 1.36
CA VAL A 32 10.98 -4.50 0.68
C VAL A 32 10.88 -3.29 1.58
N LEU A 33 9.77 -3.14 2.31
CA LEU A 33 9.58 -2.05 3.27
C LEU A 33 10.60 -2.15 4.41
N GLU A 34 10.87 -3.36 4.90
CA GLU A 34 11.88 -3.58 5.95
C GLU A 34 13.30 -3.29 5.46
N ALA A 35 13.64 -3.61 4.21
CA ALA A 35 14.92 -3.22 3.61
C ALA A 35 15.04 -1.70 3.50
N LEU A 36 13.97 -1.00 3.11
CA LEU A 36 13.91 0.46 3.10
C LEU A 36 14.07 1.05 4.51
N ARG A 37 13.43 0.46 5.53
CA ARG A 37 13.52 0.88 6.93
C ARG A 37 14.93 0.74 7.50
N ARG A 38 15.64 -0.32 7.12
CA ARG A 38 17.06 -0.49 7.49
C ARG A 38 17.97 0.52 6.80
N LEU A 39 17.67 0.86 5.55
CA LEU A 39 18.46 1.81 4.77
C LEU A 39 18.27 3.25 5.23
N VAL A 40 17.03 3.63 5.52
CA VAL A 40 16.61 4.91 6.08
C VAL A 40 15.98 4.66 7.45
N PRO A 41 16.79 4.71 8.54
CA PRO A 41 16.29 4.35 9.87
C PRO A 41 15.11 5.22 10.29
N CYS A 42 13.98 4.59 10.57
CA CYS A 42 12.73 5.23 11.01
C CYS A 42 11.90 4.27 11.85
N ASP A 43 10.89 4.79 12.53
CA ASP A 43 10.01 3.96 13.37
C ASP A 43 9.08 3.12 12.48
N VAL A 44 8.54 3.72 11.41
CA VAL A 44 7.62 3.07 10.46
C VAL A 44 7.98 3.41 9.02
N VAL A 45 7.88 2.43 8.12
CA VAL A 45 7.77 2.63 6.67
C VAL A 45 6.44 2.10 6.21
N ALA A 46 5.68 2.91 5.47
CA ALA A 46 4.40 2.52 4.93
C ALA A 46 4.34 2.71 3.41
N TYR A 47 3.76 1.74 2.72
CA TYR A 47 3.31 1.88 1.35
C TYR A 47 1.82 2.21 1.36
N HIS A 48 1.48 3.30 0.71
CA HIS A 48 0.10 3.73 0.52
C HIS A 48 -0.25 3.72 -0.96
N GLU A 49 -1.40 3.16 -1.28
CA GLU A 49 -1.98 3.21 -2.62
C GLU A 49 -3.44 3.65 -2.52
N LYS A 50 -3.85 4.58 -3.37
CA LYS A 50 -5.22 5.06 -3.49
C LYS A 50 -5.65 4.93 -4.94
N LEU A 51 -6.86 4.42 -5.16
CA LEU A 51 -7.57 4.45 -6.45
C LEU A 51 -8.50 5.65 -6.46
N GLU A 52 -8.52 6.44 -7.54
CA GLU A 52 -9.42 7.61 -7.65
C GLU A 52 -10.90 7.20 -7.65
N ALA A 53 -11.24 6.05 -8.24
CA ALA A 53 -12.60 5.54 -8.32
C ALA A 53 -13.16 5.04 -6.97
N ASP A 54 -12.27 4.71 -6.02
CA ASP A 54 -12.65 4.14 -4.74
C ASP A 54 -12.12 4.99 -3.59
N ALA A 55 -12.96 5.25 -2.59
CA ALA A 55 -12.54 5.83 -1.32
C ALA A 55 -11.58 4.89 -0.55
N GLU A 56 -11.30 3.71 -1.09
CA GLU A 56 -10.44 2.71 -0.47
C GLU A 56 -8.95 3.01 -0.70
N ARG A 57 -8.22 2.90 0.40
CA ARG A 57 -6.77 3.03 0.43
C ARG A 57 -6.15 1.73 0.91
N THR A 58 -5.23 1.18 0.13
CA THR A 58 -4.39 0.08 0.58
C THR A 58 -3.20 0.65 1.35
N ILE A 59 -2.99 0.16 2.57
CA ILE A 59 -1.81 0.49 3.39
C ILE A 59 -1.13 -0.80 3.79
N ILE A 60 0.18 -0.87 3.55
CA ILE A 60 1.07 -1.93 4.02
C ILE A 60 2.21 -1.23 4.74
N TRP A 61 2.52 -1.64 5.95
CA TRP A 61 3.60 -1.04 6.72
C TRP A 61 4.47 -2.08 7.42
N THR A 62 5.67 -1.66 7.80
CA THR A 62 6.57 -2.37 8.70
C THR A 62 7.10 -1.43 9.76
N GLY A 63 7.56 -1.97 10.88
CA GLY A 63 7.97 -1.20 12.04
C GLY A 63 6.88 -1.05 13.09
N GLU A 64 7.18 -0.33 14.15
CA GLU A 64 6.28 -0.16 15.30
C GLU A 64 5.97 1.32 15.52
N PRO A 65 4.74 1.79 15.26
CA PRO A 65 4.33 3.12 15.66
C PRO A 65 4.34 3.22 17.20
N ARG A 66 4.71 4.37 17.73
CA ARG A 66 4.80 4.61 19.18
C ARG A 66 3.44 4.76 19.86
N GLY A 67 2.37 4.88 19.07
CA GLY A 67 0.99 5.02 19.55
C GLY A 67 0.02 4.15 18.77
N ALA A 68 -1.27 4.30 19.07
CA ALA A 68 -2.31 3.48 18.47
C ALA A 68 -2.80 4.07 17.13
N VAL A 69 -2.82 3.24 16.09
CA VAL A 69 -3.53 3.57 14.86
C VAL A 69 -5.02 3.36 15.11
N THR A 70 -5.80 4.44 15.09
CA THR A 70 -7.25 4.39 15.31
C THR A 70 -8.02 4.45 13.99
N PRO A 71 -9.28 3.98 13.94
CA PRO A 71 -10.14 4.13 12.77
C PRO A 71 -10.33 5.60 12.37
N GLU A 72 -10.42 6.52 13.34
CA GLU A 72 -10.55 7.96 13.14
C GLU A 72 -9.28 8.54 12.50
N GLY A 73 -8.10 8.16 12.99
CA GLY A 73 -6.80 8.55 12.42
C GLY A 73 -6.64 8.02 11.00
N HIS A 74 -7.11 6.80 10.72
CA HIS A 74 -7.12 6.26 9.36
C HIS A 74 -8.03 7.08 8.43
N ALA A 75 -9.26 7.39 8.85
CA ALA A 75 -10.20 8.22 8.09
C ALA A 75 -9.64 9.64 7.87
N ALA A 76 -8.99 10.22 8.89
CA ALA A 76 -8.30 11.51 8.78
C ALA A 76 -7.20 11.45 7.71
N GLY A 77 -6.36 10.41 7.72
CA GLY A 77 -5.31 10.22 6.71
C GLY A 77 -5.84 10.17 5.27
N ILE A 78 -7.07 9.68 5.05
CA ILE A 78 -7.74 9.72 3.75
C ILE A 78 -8.14 11.16 3.39
N ARG A 79 -8.73 11.91 4.32
CA ARG A 79 -9.14 13.31 4.09
C ARG A 79 -7.96 14.19 3.69
N TYR A 80 -6.81 14.02 4.36
CA TYR A 80 -5.61 14.83 4.13
C TYR A 80 -4.74 14.38 2.95
N TRP A 81 -5.12 13.30 2.25
CA TRP A 81 -4.34 12.78 1.11
C TRP A 81 -4.06 13.83 0.03
N HIS A 82 -5.07 14.58 -0.36
CA HIS A 82 -4.96 15.61 -1.41
C HIS A 82 -4.56 16.99 -0.90
N GLN A 83 -4.58 17.20 0.41
CA GLN A 83 -4.20 18.47 1.05
C GLN A 83 -2.72 18.49 1.48
N ASP A 84 -2.02 17.40 1.19
CA ASP A 84 -0.63 17.23 1.55
C ASP A 84 0.26 18.17 0.73
N PRO A 85 1.03 19.08 1.38
CA PRO A 85 1.90 20.03 0.68
C PRO A 85 3.02 19.34 -0.11
N MET A 86 3.32 18.08 0.21
CA MET A 86 4.29 17.27 -0.53
C MET A 86 3.70 16.59 -1.78
N THR A 87 2.45 16.92 -2.15
CA THR A 87 1.78 16.37 -3.34
C THR A 87 1.71 17.41 -4.46
N PRO A 88 2.15 17.14 -5.68
CA PRO A 88 3.12 16.15 -6.10
C PRO A 88 4.53 16.78 -6.17
N VAL A 89 5.37 16.54 -5.19
CA VAL A 89 6.76 16.97 -5.20
C VAL A 89 7.64 15.82 -5.65
N ASP A 90 8.56 16.10 -6.59
CA ASP A 90 9.53 15.09 -7.04
C ASP A 90 10.63 14.90 -5.98
N GLY A 91 11.24 13.72 -5.95
CA GLY A 91 12.23 13.36 -4.95
C GLY A 91 11.64 12.87 -3.63
N ALA A 92 12.39 13.04 -2.54
CA ALA A 92 12.03 12.65 -1.19
C ALA A 92 11.83 13.88 -0.27
N PRO A 93 10.74 14.66 -0.44
CA PRO A 93 10.44 15.81 0.42
C PRO A 93 10.10 15.35 1.84
N LYS A 94 10.36 16.23 2.80
CA LYS A 94 9.99 16.08 4.20
C LYS A 94 9.14 17.26 4.68
N TYR A 95 8.32 17.06 5.71
CA TYR A 95 7.46 18.14 6.21
C TYR A 95 8.24 19.36 6.69
N SER A 96 9.44 19.16 7.20
CA SER A 96 10.34 20.25 7.62
C SER A 96 10.89 21.12 6.47
N ASP A 97 10.70 20.73 5.22
CA ASP A 97 10.99 21.57 4.05
C ASP A 97 9.92 22.66 3.86
N PHE A 98 8.70 22.45 4.39
CA PHE A 98 7.53 23.29 4.18
C PHE A 98 7.10 24.01 5.46
N PHE A 99 7.35 23.41 6.62
CA PHE A 99 6.89 23.89 7.91
C PHE A 99 7.99 23.83 8.96
N SER A 100 8.10 24.85 9.79
CA SER A 100 8.79 24.69 11.07
C SER A 100 8.05 23.65 11.94
N ARG A 101 8.74 23.09 12.93
CA ARG A 101 8.13 22.13 13.85
C ARG A 101 6.86 22.65 14.51
N GLY A 102 6.86 23.90 14.93
CA GLY A 102 5.70 24.52 15.60
C GLY A 102 4.53 24.75 14.65
N GLU A 103 4.77 25.02 13.36
CA GLU A 103 3.74 25.13 12.33
C GLU A 103 3.15 23.74 12.03
N PHE A 104 4.01 22.73 11.83
CA PHE A 104 3.57 21.36 11.60
C PHE A 104 2.67 20.84 12.73
N GLN A 105 3.07 21.09 13.99
CA GLN A 105 2.29 20.66 15.15
C GLN A 105 0.93 21.36 15.29
N ARG A 106 0.70 22.50 14.63
CA ARG A 106 -0.62 23.15 14.57
C ARG A 106 -1.53 22.65 13.47
N LEU A 107 -1.02 21.87 12.51
CA LEU A 107 -1.83 21.31 11.44
C LEU A 107 -2.80 20.25 12.00
N GLU A 108 -4.02 20.24 11.49
CA GLU A 108 -5.01 19.20 11.81
C GLU A 108 -4.47 17.79 11.48
N LEU A 109 -3.76 17.66 10.35
CA LEU A 109 -3.06 16.42 9.99
C LEU A 109 -2.14 15.92 11.12
N TYR A 110 -1.36 16.81 11.74
CA TYR A 110 -0.50 16.41 12.86
C TYR A 110 -1.35 15.97 14.06
N GLN A 111 -2.36 16.74 14.45
CA GLN A 111 -3.17 16.48 15.63
C GLN A 111 -3.98 15.18 15.51
N GLU A 112 -4.53 14.91 14.32
CA GLU A 112 -5.44 13.78 14.11
C GLU A 112 -4.72 12.50 13.62
N VAL A 113 -3.58 12.64 12.93
CA VAL A 113 -2.89 11.49 12.30
C VAL A 113 -1.52 11.24 12.93
N ALA A 114 -0.61 12.21 12.93
CA ALA A 114 0.78 12.00 13.32
C ALA A 114 0.96 11.87 14.85
N ARG A 115 0.37 12.79 15.60
CA ARG A 115 0.49 12.81 17.07
C ARG A 115 -0.01 11.55 17.76
N PRO A 116 -1.21 10.99 17.43
CA PRO A 116 -1.70 9.78 18.05
C PRO A 116 -0.79 8.56 17.90
N VAL A 117 -0.03 8.51 16.80
CA VAL A 117 0.93 7.43 16.52
C VAL A 117 2.38 7.77 16.89
N GLY A 118 2.60 8.96 17.51
CA GLY A 118 3.91 9.38 18.00
C GLY A 118 4.89 9.84 16.91
N VAL A 119 4.41 10.27 15.77
CA VAL A 119 5.22 10.73 14.63
C VAL A 119 5.47 12.23 14.75
N GLU A 120 6.74 12.64 14.72
CA GLU A 120 7.18 14.03 14.76
C GLU A 120 7.81 14.48 13.43
N TYR A 121 8.32 13.55 12.63
CA TYR A 121 8.96 13.81 11.35
C TYR A 121 8.50 12.80 10.31
N MET A 122 8.15 13.32 9.13
CA MET A 122 7.65 12.54 8.01
C MET A 122 8.41 12.91 6.75
N MET A 123 8.77 11.89 5.99
CA MET A 123 9.36 12.03 4.65
C MET A 123 8.59 11.15 3.68
N ARG A 124 8.39 11.60 2.46
CA ARG A 124 7.58 10.90 1.46
C ARG A 124 8.30 10.70 0.15
N LEU A 125 7.93 9.65 -0.55
CA LEU A 125 8.46 9.33 -1.86
C LEU A 125 7.29 8.96 -2.77
N TRP A 126 6.94 9.86 -3.70
CA TRP A 126 5.86 9.62 -4.64
C TRP A 126 6.32 8.68 -5.76
N LEU A 127 5.65 7.52 -5.85
CA LEU A 127 5.90 6.49 -6.86
C LEU A 127 5.03 6.73 -8.10
N SER A 128 3.79 7.16 -7.89
CA SER A 128 2.84 7.56 -8.92
C SER A 128 2.00 8.69 -8.33
N PRO A 129 2.31 9.96 -8.63
CA PRO A 129 1.55 11.09 -8.10
C PRO A 129 0.24 11.33 -8.83
N ASP A 130 0.13 10.84 -10.09
CA ASP A 130 -0.94 11.15 -11.01
C ASP A 130 -1.69 9.93 -11.51
N GLY A 131 -2.92 10.13 -12.02
CA GLY A 131 -3.74 9.16 -12.72
C GLY A 131 -4.70 8.42 -11.80
N GLU A 132 -5.37 7.42 -12.35
CA GLU A 132 -6.37 6.59 -11.65
C GLU A 132 -5.84 5.95 -10.36
N ARG A 133 -4.52 5.90 -10.20
CA ARG A 133 -3.82 5.32 -9.03
C ARG A 133 -2.70 6.22 -8.57
N SER A 134 -2.82 6.78 -7.40
CA SER A 134 -1.72 7.45 -6.72
C SER A 134 -1.08 6.50 -5.68
N ALA A 135 0.25 6.48 -5.64
CA ALA A 135 0.99 5.61 -4.73
C ALA A 135 2.23 6.32 -4.17
N ARG A 136 2.50 6.10 -2.89
CA ARG A 136 3.65 6.67 -2.20
C ARG A 136 4.22 5.74 -1.14
N LEU A 137 5.48 5.92 -0.83
CA LEU A 137 6.11 5.45 0.38
C LEU A 137 6.15 6.59 1.40
N GLU A 138 5.94 6.26 2.65
CA GLU A 138 5.96 7.18 3.78
C GLU A 138 6.93 6.64 4.83
N PHE A 139 7.82 7.52 5.32
CA PHE A 139 8.81 7.22 6.34
C PHE A 139 8.51 8.12 7.53
N ASP A 140 8.28 7.50 8.68
CA ASP A 140 7.83 8.19 9.88
C ASP A 140 8.75 7.88 11.05
N ARG A 141 9.09 8.92 11.83
CA ARG A 141 9.85 8.75 13.08
C ARG A 141 9.57 9.87 14.10
N ALA A 142 9.82 9.55 15.36
CA ALA A 142 9.70 10.50 16.45
C ALA A 142 10.89 11.48 16.51
N GLY A 143 11.99 11.18 15.84
CA GLY A 143 13.17 12.06 15.72
C GLY A 143 14.50 11.32 15.84
N PRO A 144 15.59 11.98 15.44
CA PRO A 144 15.72 13.31 14.84
C PRO A 144 15.14 13.40 13.44
N ASP A 145 15.04 14.61 12.87
CA ASP A 145 14.56 14.83 11.50
C ASP A 145 15.43 14.10 10.46
N PHE A 146 14.82 13.76 9.33
CA PHE A 146 15.53 13.15 8.19
C PHE A 146 16.61 14.08 7.65
N GLY A 147 17.79 13.51 7.41
CA GLY A 147 18.95 14.26 6.92
C GLY A 147 19.05 14.22 5.39
N GLU A 148 19.99 15.00 4.86
CA GLU A 148 20.26 15.03 3.42
C GLU A 148 20.79 13.69 2.89
N ARG A 149 21.44 12.88 3.73
CA ARG A 149 21.83 11.50 3.40
C ARG A 149 20.60 10.62 3.16
N ASP A 150 19.57 10.72 4.01
CA ASP A 150 18.34 9.93 3.89
C ASP A 150 17.61 10.31 2.60
N ARG A 151 17.54 11.61 2.30
CA ARG A 151 17.00 12.12 1.04
C ARG A 151 17.78 11.59 -0.17
N ALA A 152 19.10 11.76 -0.18
CA ALA A 152 19.92 11.39 -1.32
C ALA A 152 19.84 9.90 -1.67
N VAL A 153 19.74 9.02 -0.69
CA VAL A 153 19.63 7.57 -0.94
C VAL A 153 18.26 7.19 -1.48
N LEU A 154 17.18 7.86 -1.04
CA LEU A 154 15.84 7.64 -1.59
C LEU A 154 15.71 8.22 -3.00
N ASP A 155 16.27 9.38 -3.28
CA ASP A 155 16.33 9.97 -4.62
C ASP A 155 17.07 9.06 -5.61
N LEU A 156 18.16 8.43 -5.14
CA LEU A 156 18.90 7.42 -5.93
C LEU A 156 18.01 6.22 -6.28
N LEU A 157 17.18 5.76 -5.36
CA LEU A 157 16.30 4.59 -5.54
C LEU A 157 15.01 4.90 -6.30
N LEU A 158 14.54 6.14 -6.28
CA LEU A 158 13.22 6.54 -6.79
C LEU A 158 12.91 6.04 -8.21
N PRO A 159 13.82 6.15 -9.21
CA PRO A 159 13.55 5.66 -10.56
C PRO A 159 13.26 4.16 -10.60
N GLN A 160 14.01 3.37 -9.84
CA GLN A 160 13.88 1.91 -9.77
C GLN A 160 12.62 1.50 -9.00
N LEU A 161 12.31 2.17 -7.90
CA LEU A 161 11.08 1.93 -7.13
C LEU A 161 9.83 2.26 -7.96
N ARG A 162 9.87 3.35 -8.74
CA ARG A 162 8.82 3.69 -9.71
C ARG A 162 8.69 2.61 -10.80
N GLN A 163 9.80 2.13 -11.34
CA GLN A 163 9.79 1.05 -12.33
C GLN A 163 9.26 -0.25 -11.76
N PHE A 164 9.67 -0.59 -10.53
CA PHE A 164 9.19 -1.77 -9.81
C PHE A 164 7.66 -1.72 -9.64
N GLY A 165 7.11 -0.62 -9.15
CA GLY A 165 5.66 -0.41 -9.04
C GLY A 165 4.93 -0.60 -10.37
N ARG A 166 5.42 -0.01 -11.46
CA ARG A 166 4.85 -0.19 -12.81
C ARG A 166 4.96 -1.62 -13.32
N SER A 167 6.07 -2.31 -13.06
CA SER A 167 6.28 -3.69 -13.50
C SER A 167 5.39 -4.68 -12.78
N ALA A 168 5.11 -4.46 -11.49
CA ALA A 168 4.16 -5.27 -10.72
C ALA A 168 2.74 -5.21 -11.31
N VAL A 169 2.29 -4.01 -11.74
CA VAL A 169 1.01 -3.85 -12.47
C VAL A 169 1.01 -4.63 -13.78
N ARG A 170 2.07 -4.48 -14.59
CA ARG A 170 2.18 -5.18 -15.88
C ARG A 170 2.22 -6.70 -15.70
N ARG A 171 2.93 -7.21 -14.70
CA ARG A 171 2.95 -8.65 -14.37
C ARG A 171 1.56 -9.15 -14.00
N ARG A 172 0.83 -8.40 -13.18
CA ARG A 172 -0.54 -8.71 -12.79
C ARG A 172 -1.48 -8.77 -13.99
N VAL A 173 -1.43 -7.77 -14.89
CA VAL A 173 -2.21 -7.74 -16.13
C VAL A 173 -1.81 -8.89 -17.07
N ARG A 174 -0.52 -9.21 -17.16
CA ARG A 174 0.00 -10.28 -17.99
C ARG A 174 -0.33 -11.66 -17.42
N SER A 175 -0.24 -11.86 -16.13
CA SER A 175 -0.67 -13.09 -15.43
C SER A 175 -2.17 -13.31 -15.59
N ARG A 176 -2.98 -12.26 -15.55
CA ARG A 176 -4.41 -12.32 -15.86
C ARG A 176 -4.70 -12.68 -17.32
N ARG A 177 -3.82 -12.29 -18.27
CA ARG A 177 -3.95 -12.60 -19.71
C ARG A 177 -3.34 -13.95 -20.09
N ALA A 178 -2.25 -14.38 -19.45
CA ALA A 178 -1.53 -15.62 -19.75
C ALA A 178 -2.08 -16.83 -18.98
N GLY A 179 -2.54 -16.62 -17.75
CA GLY A 179 -3.37 -17.60 -17.08
C GLY A 179 -4.75 -17.49 -17.70
N GLY A 180 -5.14 -18.42 -18.55
CA GLY A 180 -6.53 -18.73 -18.78
C GLY A 180 -7.23 -19.20 -17.49
N ALA A 181 -6.70 -18.81 -16.33
CA ALA A 181 -7.18 -18.95 -14.98
C ALA A 181 -8.46 -18.13 -14.87
N GLY A 182 -9.45 -18.82 -15.12
CA GLY A 182 -10.81 -18.59 -15.26
C GLY A 182 -11.33 -17.32 -14.66
N GLN A 183 -11.89 -16.49 -15.51
CA GLN A 183 -12.92 -15.58 -15.08
C GLN A 183 -13.84 -16.36 -14.15
N LEU A 184 -14.08 -15.81 -12.96
CA LEU A 184 -15.08 -16.38 -12.07
C LEU A 184 -16.36 -16.62 -12.87
N THR A 185 -16.94 -17.80 -12.75
CA THR A 185 -18.28 -18.04 -13.28
C THR A 185 -19.24 -17.02 -12.67
N ALA A 186 -20.36 -16.76 -13.34
CA ALA A 186 -21.40 -15.87 -12.81
C ALA A 186 -21.79 -16.24 -11.37
N ARG A 187 -21.81 -17.57 -11.07
CA ARG A 187 -22.15 -18.07 -9.74
C ARG A 187 -21.05 -17.81 -8.70
N GLU A 188 -19.79 -18.01 -9.04
CA GLU A 188 -18.66 -17.73 -8.16
C GLU A 188 -18.56 -16.24 -7.87
N ARG A 189 -18.71 -15.38 -8.89
CA ARG A 189 -18.74 -13.93 -8.72
C ARG A 189 -19.89 -13.47 -7.81
N GLN A 190 -21.09 -14.01 -8.00
CA GLN A 190 -22.23 -13.73 -7.16
C GLN A 190 -21.98 -14.11 -5.69
N ILE A 191 -21.36 -15.24 -5.44
CA ILE A 191 -21.05 -15.71 -4.09
C ILE A 191 -19.98 -14.84 -3.45
N VAL A 192 -18.88 -14.53 -4.15
CA VAL A 192 -17.81 -13.68 -3.60
C VAL A 192 -18.31 -12.26 -3.36
N GLY A 193 -19.17 -11.70 -4.22
CA GLY A 193 -19.81 -10.40 -3.98
C GLY A 193 -20.66 -10.36 -2.70
N ARG A 194 -21.30 -11.47 -2.32
CA ARG A 194 -22.03 -11.57 -1.03
C ARG A 194 -21.10 -11.74 0.16
N VAL A 195 -19.98 -12.43 -0.04
CA VAL A 195 -18.91 -12.46 0.96
C VAL A 195 -18.39 -11.06 1.26
N ALA A 196 -18.22 -10.24 0.24
CA ALA A 196 -17.82 -8.85 0.36
C ALA A 196 -18.82 -7.99 1.17
N GLN A 197 -20.09 -8.33 1.08
CA GLN A 197 -21.16 -7.73 1.91
C GLN A 197 -21.20 -8.28 3.35
N GLY A 198 -20.21 -9.08 3.77
CA GLY A 198 -20.14 -9.65 5.11
C GLY A 198 -21.04 -10.86 5.37
N LYS A 199 -21.70 -11.42 4.33
CA LYS A 199 -22.62 -12.55 4.49
C LYS A 199 -21.89 -13.85 4.82
N THR A 200 -22.42 -14.62 5.76
CA THR A 200 -21.94 -15.97 6.07
C THR A 200 -22.33 -16.98 4.98
N ASN A 201 -21.69 -18.13 4.94
CA ASN A 201 -22.04 -19.18 3.97
C ASN A 201 -23.49 -19.65 4.12
N ALA A 202 -24.05 -19.67 5.34
CA ALA A 202 -25.43 -20.03 5.61
C ALA A 202 -26.42 -18.99 5.03
N GLU A 203 -26.14 -17.69 5.22
CA GLU A 203 -26.96 -16.61 4.65
C GLU A 203 -26.90 -16.60 3.11
N ILE A 204 -25.72 -16.84 2.54
CA ILE A 204 -25.54 -16.94 1.08
C ILE A 204 -26.31 -18.13 0.54
N ALA A 205 -26.21 -19.29 1.21
CA ALA A 205 -26.91 -20.49 0.85
C ALA A 205 -28.43 -20.28 0.81
N TRP A 206 -28.97 -19.67 1.87
CA TRP A 206 -30.40 -19.33 1.96
C TRP A 206 -30.84 -18.38 0.83
N GLN A 207 -30.09 -17.31 0.60
CA GLN A 207 -30.39 -16.32 -0.44
C GLN A 207 -30.32 -16.89 -1.87
N LEU A 208 -29.51 -17.89 -2.09
CA LEU A 208 -29.26 -18.46 -3.40
C LEU A 208 -29.96 -19.81 -3.65
N GLY A 209 -30.72 -20.31 -2.65
CA GLY A 209 -31.46 -21.56 -2.74
C GLY A 209 -30.56 -22.80 -2.91
N ILE A 210 -29.37 -22.80 -2.28
CA ILE A 210 -28.40 -23.90 -2.33
C ILE A 210 -27.92 -24.28 -0.93
N SER A 211 -27.15 -25.36 -0.80
CA SER A 211 -26.60 -25.75 0.51
C SER A 211 -25.37 -24.90 0.86
N SER A 212 -25.06 -24.75 2.17
CA SER A 212 -23.83 -24.10 2.65
C SER A 212 -22.58 -24.84 2.15
N GLU A 213 -22.67 -26.16 1.95
CA GLU A 213 -21.60 -26.96 1.37
C GLU A 213 -21.34 -26.59 -0.08
N THR A 214 -22.42 -26.34 -0.87
CA THR A 214 -22.31 -25.86 -2.24
C THR A 214 -21.65 -24.48 -2.30
N VAL A 215 -22.02 -23.58 -1.36
CA VAL A 215 -21.35 -22.26 -1.24
C VAL A 215 -19.86 -22.42 -0.95
N ARG A 216 -19.49 -23.32 -0.02
CA ARG A 216 -18.09 -23.63 0.30
C ARG A 216 -17.33 -24.10 -0.95
N LYS A 217 -17.89 -25.02 -1.70
CA LYS A 217 -17.28 -25.54 -2.94
C LYS A 217 -17.04 -24.43 -3.99
N HIS A 218 -18.03 -23.54 -4.17
CA HIS A 218 -17.87 -22.41 -5.09
C HIS A 218 -16.80 -21.43 -4.62
N LEU A 219 -16.67 -21.21 -3.30
CA LEU A 219 -15.61 -20.36 -2.75
C LEU A 219 -14.22 -20.97 -2.93
N GLU A 220 -14.06 -22.27 -2.71
CA GLU A 220 -12.81 -23.00 -2.96
C GLU A 220 -12.38 -22.85 -4.42
N ASN A 221 -13.28 -23.09 -5.37
CA ASN A 221 -13.02 -22.91 -6.79
C ASN A 221 -12.70 -21.45 -7.15
N ALA A 222 -13.40 -20.50 -6.51
CA ALA A 222 -13.12 -19.07 -6.70
C ALA A 222 -11.73 -18.70 -6.16
N TYR A 223 -11.34 -19.21 -4.98
CA TYR A 223 -10.03 -18.95 -4.40
C TYR A 223 -8.89 -19.49 -5.30
N GLU A 224 -9.05 -20.70 -5.82
CA GLU A 224 -8.10 -21.28 -6.78
C GLU A 224 -7.96 -20.41 -8.03
N LYS A 225 -9.07 -19.97 -8.61
CA LYS A 225 -9.10 -19.10 -9.80
C LYS A 225 -8.53 -17.72 -9.56
N LEU A 226 -8.71 -17.17 -8.35
CA LEU A 226 -8.21 -15.86 -7.94
C LEU A 226 -6.75 -15.92 -7.45
N GLY A 227 -6.20 -17.13 -7.23
CA GLY A 227 -4.86 -17.32 -6.67
C GLY A 227 -4.75 -16.86 -5.21
N VAL A 228 -5.84 -17.00 -4.43
CA VAL A 228 -5.91 -16.60 -3.02
C VAL A 228 -6.28 -17.78 -2.13
N HIS A 229 -5.92 -17.70 -0.84
CA HIS A 229 -6.16 -18.80 0.11
C HIS A 229 -7.08 -18.40 1.27
N THR A 230 -7.54 -17.17 1.30
CA THR A 230 -8.38 -16.65 2.39
C THR A 230 -9.64 -15.99 1.87
N ARG A 231 -10.67 -15.97 2.74
CA ARG A 231 -11.95 -15.31 2.46
C ARG A 231 -11.78 -13.81 2.19
N THR A 232 -10.98 -13.12 3.00
CA THR A 232 -10.64 -11.71 2.83
C THR A 232 -9.81 -11.47 1.57
N GLY A 233 -8.89 -12.37 1.25
CA GLY A 233 -8.12 -12.32 0.00
C GLY A 233 -9.00 -12.42 -1.25
N ALA A 234 -10.04 -13.25 -1.21
CA ALA A 234 -10.98 -13.37 -2.34
C ALA A 234 -11.83 -12.11 -2.52
N VAL A 235 -12.25 -11.48 -1.43
CA VAL A 235 -12.96 -10.20 -1.46
C VAL A 235 -12.08 -9.12 -2.06
N ALA A 236 -10.86 -8.95 -1.57
CA ALA A 236 -9.91 -7.98 -2.10
C ALA A 236 -9.65 -8.20 -3.61
N ALA A 237 -9.44 -9.46 -4.02
CA ALA A 237 -9.18 -9.80 -5.43
C ALA A 237 -10.36 -9.50 -6.36
N VAL A 238 -11.61 -9.60 -5.90
CA VAL A 238 -12.80 -9.31 -6.73
C VAL A 238 -13.07 -7.82 -6.81
N PHE A 239 -12.94 -7.07 -5.72
CA PHE A 239 -13.02 -5.60 -5.78
C PHE A 239 -12.00 -5.03 -6.74
N GLU A 240 -10.78 -5.57 -6.75
CA GLU A 240 -9.76 -5.22 -7.71
C GLU A 240 -10.11 -5.59 -9.17
N LEU A 241 -10.93 -6.64 -9.39
CA LEU A 241 -11.39 -7.05 -10.72
C LEU A 241 -12.51 -6.15 -11.26
N GLU A 242 -13.37 -5.63 -10.40
CA GLU A 242 -14.50 -4.77 -10.80
C GLU A 242 -14.04 -3.33 -11.12
N THR A 243 -12.99 -2.86 -10.45
CA THR A 243 -12.40 -1.54 -10.69
C THR A 243 -11.61 -1.45 -12.00
N ASP A 244 -11.16 -2.57 -12.58
CA ASP A 244 -10.42 -2.61 -13.86
C ASP A 244 -11.34 -2.65 -15.12
N ILE A 245 -12.66 -2.57 -14.97
CA ILE A 245 -13.64 -2.71 -16.10
C ILE A 245 -14.35 -1.37 -16.41
N LEU A 246 -14.18 -0.36 -15.58
CA LEU A 246 -14.71 0.99 -15.78
C LEU A 246 -13.61 1.96 -16.16
#